data_9613ba91316901fad0ce23cd5a01c0d3
#
_entry.id   9613ba91316901fad0ce23cd5a01c0d3
#
_cell.length_a   1.000
_cell.length_b   1.000
_cell.length_c   1.000
_cell.angle_alpha   90.00
_cell.angle_beta   90.00
_cell.angle_gamma   90.00
#
_symmetry.space_group_name_H-M   'P 1'
#
loop_
_entity.id
_entity.type
_entity.pdbx_description
1 polymer ?
#
loop_
_entity_poly.entity_id
_entity_poly.type
_entity_poly.pdbx_seq_one_letter_code
_entity_poly.pdbx_strand_id
1 'polypeptide(L)'
;MGIRQLAHSITNCCRVKCEDKILVDIHTHHPRPDVISPTMVGVHPWDAERGYTLPDFSHCDIIGETGLDYACAVDKATQERLFRAHLEVAERLQKPVVLHTVRAFEPTIKTLADYDIKGVVFHGFTGSIQQVDEAIKRGYYLSFGDRSLRSAKTRQAIASTPLDRLFCETDDNASLDIAEVYAEVAKIKGVTLAELEKEIYENYKRLFRL
;
A
#
# COMPACT_ATOMS: atom_id res chain seq x y z
N MET A 1 -12.83 -56.97 47.52
CA MET A 1 -11.63 -56.61 46.71
C MET A 1 -11.98 -55.38 45.91
N GLY A 2 -11.53 -54.23 46.33
CA GLY A 2 -11.87 -52.94 45.72
C GLY A 2 -10.84 -52.49 44.67
N ILE A 3 -11.32 -52.03 43.56
CA ILE A 3 -10.51 -51.36 42.53
C ILE A 3 -10.76 -49.86 42.66
N ARG A 4 -9.74 -49.11 43.06
CA ARG A 4 -9.75 -47.65 43.10
C ARG A 4 -9.53 -47.12 41.68
N GLN A 5 -10.51 -46.36 41.18
CA GLN A 5 -10.33 -45.51 39.97
C GLN A 5 -9.61 -44.23 40.37
N LEU A 6 -8.45 -44.04 39.78
CA LEU A 6 -7.71 -42.78 39.77
C LEU A 6 -8.29 -41.86 38.71
N ALA A 7 -8.91 -40.77 39.15
CA ALA A 7 -9.34 -39.69 38.27
C ALA A 7 -8.10 -38.89 37.82
N HIS A 8 -7.83 -38.88 36.51
CA HIS A 8 -6.85 -37.98 35.91
C HIS A 8 -7.52 -36.64 35.66
N SER A 9 -7.06 -35.65 36.39
CA SER A 9 -7.33 -34.24 36.15
C SER A 9 -6.76 -33.82 34.80
N ILE A 10 -7.64 -33.57 33.87
CA ILE A 10 -7.27 -32.96 32.56
C ILE A 10 -7.17 -31.46 32.80
N THR A 11 -5.96 -30.98 32.96
CA THR A 11 -5.63 -29.57 32.94
C THR A 11 -6.07 -28.97 31.60
N ASN A 12 -7.04 -28.05 31.64
CA ASN A 12 -7.47 -27.20 30.55
C ASN A 12 -6.29 -26.33 30.13
N CYS A 13 -5.57 -26.78 29.11
CA CYS A 13 -4.63 -25.93 28.38
C CYS A 13 -5.45 -24.91 27.62
N CYS A 14 -5.45 -23.64 28.06
CA CYS A 14 -5.99 -22.52 27.34
C CYS A 14 -5.38 -22.53 25.94
N ARG A 15 -6.16 -22.97 24.94
CA ARG A 15 -5.90 -22.66 23.55
C ARG A 15 -6.01 -21.14 23.42
N VAL A 16 -4.89 -20.46 23.48
CA VAL A 16 -4.76 -19.13 22.87
C VAL A 16 -5.14 -19.36 21.42
N LYS A 17 -6.32 -18.87 21.02
CA LYS A 17 -6.64 -18.74 19.59
C LYS A 17 -5.53 -17.85 19.03
N CYS A 18 -4.67 -18.42 18.20
CA CYS A 18 -3.91 -17.62 17.24
C CYS A 18 -4.98 -16.87 16.44
N GLU A 19 -5.13 -15.59 16.68
CA GLU A 19 -5.88 -14.74 15.77
C GLU A 19 -5.16 -14.88 14.43
N ASP A 20 -5.89 -15.29 13.39
CA ASP A 20 -5.32 -15.49 12.06
C ASP A 20 -4.65 -14.18 11.65
N LYS A 21 -3.35 -14.24 11.43
CA LYS A 21 -2.53 -13.10 11.04
C LYS A 21 -2.98 -12.64 9.65
N ILE A 22 -3.59 -11.46 9.57
CA ILE A 22 -4.07 -10.87 8.32
C ILE A 22 -3.06 -9.82 7.86
N LEU A 23 -2.24 -10.14 6.87
CA LEU A 23 -1.32 -9.21 6.25
C LEU A 23 -1.91 -8.65 4.96
N VAL A 24 -1.67 -7.37 4.72
CA VAL A 24 -2.00 -6.68 3.47
C VAL A 24 -0.69 -6.23 2.82
N ASP A 25 -0.52 -6.61 1.57
CA ASP A 25 0.49 -6.08 0.66
C ASP A 25 -0.22 -5.22 -0.37
N ILE A 26 -0.21 -3.89 -0.16
CA ILE A 26 -1.06 -2.99 -0.96
C ILE A 26 -0.61 -2.88 -2.41
N HIS A 27 0.67 -3.19 -2.68
CA HIS A 27 1.25 -3.18 -4.00
C HIS A 27 2.34 -4.24 -4.13
N THR A 28 2.11 -5.22 -5.01
CA THR A 28 3.08 -6.28 -5.30
C THR A 28 2.89 -6.82 -6.73
N HIS A 29 4.00 -7.12 -7.39
CA HIS A 29 4.01 -7.88 -8.65
C HIS A 29 4.00 -9.39 -8.44
N HIS A 30 4.11 -9.86 -7.18
CA HIS A 30 4.23 -11.27 -6.81
C HIS A 30 3.23 -11.63 -5.71
N PRO A 31 1.89 -11.61 -5.98
CA PRO A 31 0.88 -11.85 -4.95
C PRO A 31 1.00 -13.26 -4.36
N ARG A 32 0.80 -13.35 -3.03
CA ARG A 32 0.82 -14.60 -2.27
C ARG A 32 -0.59 -14.98 -1.80
N PRO A 33 -0.96 -16.27 -1.78
CA PRO A 33 -2.32 -16.69 -1.45
C PRO A 33 -2.72 -16.45 0.02
N ASP A 34 -1.75 -16.28 0.92
CA ASP A 34 -1.93 -16.05 2.36
C ASP A 34 -1.85 -14.56 2.75
N VAL A 35 -1.70 -13.67 1.77
CA VAL A 35 -1.59 -12.22 1.95
C VAL A 35 -2.65 -11.53 1.10
N ILE A 36 -3.36 -10.57 1.69
CA ILE A 36 -4.31 -9.76 0.94
C ILE A 36 -3.55 -8.82 0.01
N SER A 37 -3.74 -8.99 -1.30
CA SER A 37 -3.19 -8.10 -2.32
C SER A 37 -4.30 -7.72 -3.29
N PRO A 38 -4.63 -6.42 -3.44
CA PRO A 38 -5.67 -5.99 -4.38
C PRO A 38 -5.22 -6.24 -5.82
N THR A 39 -6.16 -6.65 -6.67
CA THR A 39 -5.90 -6.73 -8.11
C THR A 39 -5.73 -5.34 -8.69
N MET A 40 -4.66 -5.15 -9.44
CA MET A 40 -4.28 -3.84 -9.98
C MET A 40 -4.16 -3.89 -11.50
N VAL A 41 -4.67 -2.86 -12.17
CA VAL A 41 -4.54 -2.68 -13.62
C VAL A 41 -4.25 -1.21 -13.93
N GLY A 42 -3.25 -0.97 -14.76
CA GLY A 42 -2.84 0.36 -15.19
C GLY A 42 -1.81 0.34 -16.30
N VAL A 43 -1.42 1.50 -16.78
CA VAL A 43 -0.29 1.70 -17.68
C VAL A 43 0.74 2.56 -16.97
N HIS A 44 1.93 2.00 -16.78
CA HIS A 44 3.01 2.65 -16.08
C HIS A 44 3.52 3.88 -16.87
N PRO A 45 3.96 4.98 -16.22
CA PRO A 45 4.47 6.16 -16.91
C PRO A 45 5.63 5.89 -17.88
N TRP A 46 6.40 4.83 -17.68
CA TRP A 46 7.48 4.41 -18.59
C TRP A 46 6.97 3.93 -19.95
N ASP A 47 5.71 3.48 -20.01
CA ASP A 47 5.10 2.97 -21.25
C ASP A 47 4.25 4.02 -21.98
N ALA A 48 4.21 5.27 -21.49
CA ALA A 48 3.35 6.32 -22.00
C ALA A 48 3.61 6.69 -23.48
N GLU A 49 4.83 6.50 -23.99
CA GLU A 49 5.19 6.79 -25.38
C GLU A 49 4.85 5.66 -26.36
N ARG A 50 4.53 4.46 -25.87
CA ARG A 50 4.34 3.26 -26.72
C ARG A 50 2.98 3.17 -27.41
N GLY A 51 2.20 4.27 -27.43
CA GLY A 51 0.87 4.25 -28.04
C GLY A 51 -0.10 3.36 -27.25
N TYR A 52 -0.30 3.68 -25.98
CA TYR A 52 -1.14 2.91 -25.09
C TYR A 52 -2.62 2.96 -25.50
N THR A 53 -3.30 1.84 -25.31
CA THR A 53 -4.76 1.79 -25.14
C THR A 53 -5.01 1.53 -23.65
N LEU A 54 -5.86 2.33 -23.02
CA LEU A 54 -6.23 2.07 -21.63
C LEU A 54 -6.87 0.68 -21.54
N PRO A 55 -6.43 -0.15 -20.56
CA PRO A 55 -6.99 -1.48 -20.36
C PRO A 55 -8.43 -1.42 -19.85
N ASP A 56 -9.09 -2.58 -19.79
CA ASP A 56 -10.37 -2.71 -19.10
C ASP A 56 -10.15 -2.74 -17.58
N PHE A 57 -10.67 -1.74 -16.91
CA PHE A 57 -10.58 -1.59 -15.45
C PHE A 57 -11.77 -2.20 -14.68
N SER A 58 -12.71 -2.87 -15.35
CA SER A 58 -13.93 -3.38 -14.71
C SER A 58 -13.64 -4.41 -13.62
N HIS A 59 -12.60 -5.23 -13.80
CA HIS A 59 -12.26 -6.37 -12.96
C HIS A 59 -11.11 -6.15 -11.98
N CYS A 60 -10.52 -4.96 -11.90
CA CYS A 60 -9.50 -4.66 -10.90
C CYS A 60 -10.11 -4.02 -9.64
N ASP A 61 -9.44 -4.19 -8.51
CA ASP A 61 -9.83 -3.54 -7.25
C ASP A 61 -9.35 -2.09 -7.22
N ILE A 62 -8.15 -1.83 -7.77
CA ILE A 62 -7.47 -0.55 -7.73
C ILE A 62 -6.85 -0.23 -9.10
N ILE A 63 -6.86 1.03 -9.51
CA ILE A 63 -6.25 1.49 -10.77
C ILE A 63 -4.79 1.87 -10.52
N GLY A 64 -3.89 1.28 -11.24
CA GLY A 64 -2.44 1.50 -11.14
C GLY A 64 -1.63 0.32 -11.68
N GLU A 65 -0.32 0.42 -11.67
CA GLU A 65 0.42 1.63 -11.37
C GLU A 65 0.20 2.70 -12.43
N THR A 66 -0.03 3.92 -11.98
CA THR A 66 -0.07 5.10 -12.84
C THR A 66 0.61 6.27 -12.14
N GLY A 67 0.86 7.37 -12.81
CA GLY A 67 1.48 8.53 -12.18
C GLY A 67 2.56 9.19 -13.01
N LEU A 68 3.59 9.75 -12.34
CA LEU A 68 4.62 10.56 -12.97
C LEU A 68 6.02 10.15 -12.51
N ASP A 69 6.90 9.85 -13.46
CA ASP A 69 8.33 9.61 -13.22
C ASP A 69 9.18 10.61 -14.01
N TYR A 70 9.66 11.64 -13.33
CA TYR A 70 10.52 12.66 -13.95
C TYR A 70 12.02 12.29 -13.91
N ALA A 71 12.34 11.06 -13.55
CA ALA A 71 13.68 10.50 -13.65
C ALA A 71 13.88 9.65 -14.91
N CYS A 72 12.81 9.19 -15.56
CA CYS A 72 12.88 8.45 -16.82
C CYS A 72 12.94 9.37 -18.05
N ALA A 73 13.19 8.77 -19.23
CA ALA A 73 13.36 9.52 -20.48
C ALA A 73 12.03 9.91 -21.14
N VAL A 74 10.91 9.35 -20.70
CA VAL A 74 9.58 9.62 -21.28
C VAL A 74 9.18 11.07 -21.07
N ASP A 75 8.68 11.72 -22.12
CA ASP A 75 8.24 13.10 -22.07
C ASP A 75 7.20 13.36 -20.98
N LYS A 76 7.41 14.42 -20.19
CA LYS A 76 6.55 14.77 -19.04
C LYS A 76 5.10 15.04 -19.41
N ALA A 77 4.87 15.74 -20.54
CA ALA A 77 3.52 16.04 -20.99
C ALA A 77 2.79 14.77 -21.45
N THR A 78 3.53 13.80 -22.00
CA THR A 78 2.98 12.50 -22.38
C THR A 78 2.62 11.67 -21.14
N GLN A 79 3.47 11.64 -20.12
CA GLN A 79 3.13 11.02 -18.85
C GLN A 79 1.91 11.67 -18.19
N GLU A 80 1.83 13.02 -18.20
CA GLU A 80 0.70 13.74 -17.59
C GLU A 80 -0.62 13.44 -18.31
N ARG A 81 -0.63 13.36 -19.65
CA ARG A 81 -1.83 12.94 -20.40
C ARG A 81 -2.29 11.54 -20.03
N LEU A 82 -1.35 10.58 -19.93
CA LEU A 82 -1.64 9.23 -19.53
C LEU A 82 -2.19 9.19 -18.09
N PHE A 83 -1.56 9.89 -17.17
CA PHE A 83 -1.97 9.96 -15.78
C PHE A 83 -3.40 10.53 -15.64
N ARG A 84 -3.70 11.66 -16.30
CA ARG A 84 -5.04 12.24 -16.33
C ARG A 84 -6.09 11.27 -16.88
N ALA A 85 -5.76 10.53 -17.94
CA ALA A 85 -6.68 9.53 -18.50
C ALA A 85 -7.00 8.41 -17.48
N HIS A 86 -6.06 7.99 -16.65
CA HIS A 86 -6.32 7.04 -15.56
C HIS A 86 -7.20 7.66 -14.46
N LEU A 87 -6.94 8.92 -14.08
CA LEU A 87 -7.72 9.62 -13.06
C LEU A 87 -9.18 9.82 -13.49
N GLU A 88 -9.43 10.17 -14.76
CA GLU A 88 -10.78 10.25 -15.32
C GLU A 88 -11.55 8.93 -15.19
N VAL A 89 -10.86 7.81 -15.45
CA VAL A 89 -11.48 6.48 -15.29
C VAL A 89 -11.68 6.15 -13.82
N ALA A 90 -10.69 6.44 -12.95
CA ALA A 90 -10.77 6.18 -11.52
C ALA A 90 -11.94 6.95 -10.88
N GLU A 91 -12.10 8.23 -11.22
CA GLU A 91 -13.21 9.06 -10.76
C GLU A 91 -14.55 8.50 -11.24
N ARG A 92 -14.69 8.20 -12.54
CA ARG A 92 -15.92 7.63 -13.11
C ARG A 92 -16.30 6.29 -12.50
N LEU A 93 -15.33 5.39 -12.28
CA LEU A 93 -15.56 4.07 -11.71
C LEU A 93 -15.57 4.06 -10.18
N GLN A 94 -15.26 5.21 -9.56
CA GLN A 94 -15.17 5.37 -8.12
C GLN A 94 -14.19 4.36 -7.49
N LYS A 95 -13.05 4.11 -8.17
CA LYS A 95 -11.98 3.22 -7.71
C LYS A 95 -10.81 4.01 -7.13
N PRO A 96 -10.11 3.45 -6.13
CA PRO A 96 -8.86 4.04 -5.64
C PRO A 96 -7.75 3.90 -6.69
N VAL A 97 -6.65 4.65 -6.48
CA VAL A 97 -5.47 4.63 -7.35
C VAL A 97 -4.19 4.33 -6.56
N VAL A 98 -3.28 3.57 -7.17
CA VAL A 98 -1.89 3.41 -6.71
C VAL A 98 -0.97 4.19 -7.64
N LEU A 99 -0.15 5.07 -7.05
CA LEU A 99 0.63 6.05 -7.77
C LEU A 99 2.12 5.77 -7.71
N HIS A 100 2.72 5.63 -8.89
CA HIS A 100 4.15 5.72 -9.09
C HIS A 100 4.56 7.20 -9.16
N THR A 101 5.42 7.64 -8.23
CA THR A 101 5.81 9.06 -8.17
C THR A 101 7.31 9.22 -7.91
N VAL A 102 8.07 9.54 -8.94
CA VAL A 102 9.50 9.74 -8.86
C VAL A 102 9.88 11.15 -9.33
N ARG A 103 10.49 11.96 -8.44
CA ARG A 103 10.85 13.38 -8.67
C ARG A 103 9.68 14.24 -9.20
N ALA A 104 8.45 13.85 -8.92
CA ALA A 104 7.23 14.44 -9.46
C ALA A 104 6.13 14.66 -8.42
N PHE A 105 6.46 14.70 -7.12
CA PHE A 105 5.46 14.79 -6.06
C PHE A 105 4.54 16.02 -6.24
N GLU A 106 5.09 17.23 -6.39
CA GLU A 106 4.31 18.45 -6.55
C GLU A 106 3.40 18.45 -7.80
N PRO A 107 3.89 18.06 -9.00
CA PRO A 107 3.03 17.88 -10.15
C PRO A 107 1.93 16.86 -9.94
N THR A 108 2.22 15.71 -9.28
CA THR A 108 1.23 14.67 -8.97
C THR A 108 0.13 15.23 -8.05
N ILE A 109 0.49 15.92 -6.96
CA ILE A 109 -0.48 16.55 -6.05
C ILE A 109 -1.34 17.57 -6.79
N LYS A 110 -0.74 18.39 -7.66
CA LYS A 110 -1.46 19.39 -8.45
C LYS A 110 -2.46 18.73 -9.41
N THR A 111 -2.06 17.68 -10.12
CA THR A 111 -2.96 16.97 -11.03
C THR A 111 -4.10 16.28 -10.29
N LEU A 112 -3.83 15.64 -9.14
CA LEU A 112 -4.87 15.01 -8.31
C LEU A 112 -5.93 16.00 -7.82
N ALA A 113 -5.59 17.26 -7.63
CA ALA A 113 -6.53 18.29 -7.15
C ALA A 113 -7.68 18.58 -8.13
N ASP A 114 -7.56 18.17 -9.39
CA ASP A 114 -8.57 18.35 -10.43
C ASP A 114 -9.64 17.22 -10.42
N TYR A 115 -9.49 16.18 -9.56
CA TYR A 115 -10.32 14.96 -9.58
C TYR A 115 -10.81 14.56 -8.17
N ASP A 116 -12.02 14.00 -8.11
CA ASP A 116 -12.58 13.39 -6.88
C ASP A 116 -12.26 11.89 -6.82
N ILE A 117 -11.05 11.55 -6.41
CA ILE A 117 -10.58 10.16 -6.34
C ILE A 117 -10.92 9.56 -4.98
N LYS A 118 -11.54 8.38 -4.98
CA LYS A 118 -12.00 7.66 -3.77
C LYS A 118 -10.92 7.37 -2.73
N GLY A 119 -9.72 7.12 -3.19
CA GLY A 119 -8.56 6.85 -2.35
C GLY A 119 -7.29 6.90 -3.19
N VAL A 120 -6.25 7.45 -2.62
CA VAL A 120 -4.95 7.62 -3.29
C VAL A 120 -3.89 6.99 -2.42
N VAL A 121 -3.11 6.09 -3.00
CA VAL A 121 -1.95 5.45 -2.36
C VAL A 121 -0.69 5.82 -3.13
N PHE A 122 0.23 6.52 -2.51
CA PHE A 122 1.59 6.71 -3.04
C PHE A 122 2.41 5.49 -2.69
N HIS A 123 2.68 4.62 -3.67
CA HIS A 123 3.51 3.44 -3.44
C HIS A 123 5.00 3.79 -3.43
N GLY A 124 5.82 2.92 -2.85
CA GLY A 124 7.27 3.10 -2.79
C GLY A 124 7.71 4.45 -2.25
N PHE A 125 6.97 5.03 -1.30
CA PHE A 125 7.18 6.42 -0.89
C PHE A 125 8.57 6.65 -0.29
N THR A 126 9.34 7.55 -0.89
CA THR A 126 10.69 7.95 -0.45
C THR A 126 10.82 9.45 -0.18
N GLY A 127 9.69 10.12 0.02
CA GLY A 127 9.59 11.56 0.22
C GLY A 127 10.13 12.07 1.57
N SER A 128 9.99 13.38 1.78
CA SER A 128 10.32 14.06 3.03
C SER A 128 9.12 14.13 3.97
N ILE A 129 9.35 14.56 5.24
CA ILE A 129 8.28 14.81 6.22
C ILE A 129 7.28 15.84 5.69
N GLN A 130 7.76 16.90 5.01
CA GLN A 130 6.89 17.92 4.42
C GLN A 130 5.95 17.34 3.35
N GLN A 131 6.44 16.38 2.57
CA GLN A 131 5.62 15.67 1.59
C GLN A 131 4.65 14.69 2.24
N VAL A 132 5.03 14.06 3.37
CA VAL A 132 4.09 13.31 4.22
C VAL A 132 2.96 14.22 4.68
N ASP A 133 3.27 15.35 5.32
CA ASP A 133 2.26 16.29 5.83
C ASP A 133 1.30 16.76 4.72
N GLU A 134 1.82 17.02 3.53
CA GLU A 134 1.02 17.47 2.38
C GLU A 134 0.09 16.36 1.86
N ALA A 135 0.56 15.11 1.78
CA ALA A 135 -0.26 13.97 1.39
C ALA A 135 -1.35 13.67 2.43
N ILE A 136 -1.00 13.70 3.71
CA ILE A 136 -1.92 13.40 4.82
C ILE A 136 -3.03 14.45 4.94
N LYS A 137 -2.71 15.75 4.75
CA LYS A 137 -3.73 16.82 4.71
C LYS A 137 -4.81 16.60 3.66
N ARG A 138 -4.49 15.88 2.58
CA ARG A 138 -5.43 15.51 1.51
C ARG A 138 -6.12 14.16 1.74
N GLY A 139 -5.82 13.48 2.84
CA GLY A 139 -6.39 12.17 3.15
C GLY A 139 -5.75 11.01 2.38
N TYR A 140 -4.59 11.21 1.74
CA TYR A 140 -3.90 10.19 0.97
C TYR A 140 -3.16 9.20 1.87
N TYR A 141 -2.94 8.00 1.36
CA TYR A 141 -2.15 6.95 2.00
C TYR A 141 -0.75 6.92 1.42
N LEU A 142 0.20 6.51 2.26
CA LEU A 142 1.60 6.27 1.88
C LEU A 142 1.94 4.81 2.11
N SER A 143 2.56 4.17 1.12
CA SER A 143 3.03 2.80 1.23
C SER A 143 4.54 2.74 1.24
N PHE A 144 5.08 1.86 2.08
CA PHE A 144 6.49 1.73 2.35
C PHE A 144 6.97 0.29 2.15
N GLY A 145 8.02 0.14 1.35
CA GLY A 145 8.67 -1.13 1.06
C GLY A 145 10.17 -1.07 1.30
N ASP A 146 10.89 -2.03 0.75
CA ASP A 146 12.33 -2.21 0.90
C ASP A 146 13.13 -0.91 0.63
N ARG A 147 12.84 -0.22 -0.48
CA ARG A 147 13.53 1.04 -0.83
C ARG A 147 13.33 2.12 0.23
N SER A 148 12.14 2.18 0.80
CA SER A 148 11.79 3.15 1.85
C SER A 148 12.58 2.91 3.14
N LEU A 149 12.84 1.66 3.47
CA LEU A 149 13.51 1.25 4.70
C LEU A 149 15.03 1.52 4.69
N ARG A 150 15.64 1.67 3.52
CA ARG A 150 17.11 1.84 3.36
C ARG A 150 17.63 3.25 3.68
N SER A 151 16.79 4.27 3.66
CA SER A 151 17.17 5.67 3.81
C SER A 151 16.79 6.23 5.18
N ALA A 152 17.71 6.88 5.88
CA ALA A 152 17.43 7.57 7.13
C ALA A 152 16.35 8.65 6.98
N LYS A 153 16.34 9.38 5.85
CA LYS A 153 15.30 10.37 5.51
C LYS A 153 13.91 9.71 5.44
N THR A 154 13.81 8.57 4.76
CA THR A 154 12.52 7.89 4.57
C THR A 154 12.07 7.21 5.86
N ARG A 155 12.99 6.70 6.67
CA ARG A 155 12.66 6.19 8.02
C ARG A 155 12.03 7.28 8.90
N GLN A 156 12.46 8.55 8.78
CA GLN A 156 11.79 9.68 9.44
C GLN A 156 10.39 9.94 8.86
N ALA A 157 10.21 9.82 7.56
CA ALA A 157 8.91 9.92 6.92
C ALA A 157 7.95 8.80 7.40
N ILE A 158 8.43 7.55 7.51
CA ILE A 158 7.66 6.44 8.11
C ILE A 158 7.27 6.80 9.54
N ALA A 159 8.21 7.26 10.37
CA ALA A 159 7.93 7.63 11.76
C ALA A 159 6.85 8.71 11.89
N SER A 160 6.83 9.71 10.97
CA SER A 160 5.87 10.81 10.98
C SER A 160 4.51 10.47 10.36
N THR A 161 4.42 9.44 9.51
CA THR A 161 3.16 9.06 8.88
C THR A 161 2.17 8.50 9.91
N PRO A 162 0.94 9.00 10.05
CA PRO A 162 -0.06 8.41 10.93
C PRO A 162 -0.35 6.95 10.58
N LEU A 163 -0.62 6.11 11.57
CA LEU A 163 -0.89 4.69 11.35
C LEU A 163 -2.12 4.47 10.46
N ASP A 164 -3.14 5.34 10.59
CA ASP A 164 -4.38 5.30 9.80
C ASP A 164 -4.21 5.78 8.35
N ARG A 165 -2.98 6.09 7.92
CA ARG A 165 -2.63 6.52 6.55
C ARG A 165 -1.42 5.77 5.99
N LEU A 166 -1.07 4.64 6.58
CA LEU A 166 0.13 3.87 6.25
C LEU A 166 -0.23 2.51 5.69
N PHE A 167 0.51 2.09 4.65
CA PHE A 167 0.55 0.73 4.13
C PHE A 167 1.98 0.21 4.05
N CYS A 168 2.10 -1.11 3.93
CA CYS A 168 3.33 -1.82 3.60
C CYS A 168 3.19 -2.49 2.22
N GLU A 169 4.32 -2.72 1.55
CA GLU A 169 4.37 -3.34 0.23
C GLU A 169 5.67 -4.09 -0.03
N THR A 170 5.64 -5.01 -1.00
CA THR A 170 6.85 -5.70 -1.50
C THR A 170 7.27 -5.22 -2.89
N ASP A 171 6.38 -4.56 -3.65
CA ASP A 171 6.64 -4.04 -5.01
C ASP A 171 7.10 -5.16 -5.97
N ASP A 172 8.24 -4.99 -6.64
CA ASP A 172 8.84 -5.94 -7.58
C ASP A 172 9.80 -6.96 -6.94
N ASN A 173 9.96 -6.94 -5.61
CA ASN A 173 10.88 -7.81 -4.90
C ASN A 173 10.25 -9.16 -4.52
N ALA A 174 10.31 -10.14 -5.44
CA ALA A 174 9.78 -11.48 -5.21
C ALA A 174 10.38 -12.24 -4.01
N SER A 175 11.57 -11.86 -3.55
CA SER A 175 12.26 -12.52 -2.43
C SER A 175 11.95 -11.90 -1.07
N LEU A 176 11.32 -10.73 -1.04
CA LEU A 176 10.98 -10.02 0.19
C LEU A 176 9.71 -10.61 0.81
N ASP A 177 9.77 -10.94 2.09
CA ASP A 177 8.57 -11.26 2.86
C ASP A 177 7.92 -9.98 3.37
N ILE A 178 6.65 -9.78 3.08
CA ILE A 178 5.88 -8.62 3.60
C ILE A 178 5.94 -8.54 5.13
N ALA A 179 6.02 -9.67 5.82
CA ALA A 179 6.16 -9.72 7.27
C ALA A 179 7.46 -9.05 7.78
N GLU A 180 8.54 -9.09 6.99
CA GLU A 180 9.79 -8.38 7.31
C GLU A 180 9.61 -6.87 7.21
N VAL A 181 8.87 -6.39 6.20
CA VAL A 181 8.53 -4.98 6.03
C VAL A 181 7.71 -4.49 7.22
N TYR A 182 6.67 -5.26 7.62
CA TYR A 182 5.85 -4.95 8.80
C TYR A 182 6.69 -4.86 10.07
N ALA A 183 7.60 -5.82 10.29
CA ALA A 183 8.46 -5.83 11.48
C ALA A 183 9.35 -4.57 11.57
N GLU A 184 9.97 -4.16 10.47
CA GLU A 184 10.80 -2.95 10.42
C GLU A 184 9.97 -1.67 10.55
N VAL A 185 8.79 -1.59 9.91
CA VAL A 185 7.89 -0.45 10.05
C VAL A 185 7.36 -0.34 11.48
N ALA A 186 6.93 -1.43 12.11
CA ALA A 186 6.49 -1.44 13.51
C ALA A 186 7.57 -0.93 14.46
N LYS A 187 8.82 -1.36 14.25
CA LYS A 187 9.99 -0.90 15.00
C LYS A 187 10.22 0.60 14.84
N ILE A 188 10.13 1.13 13.63
CA ILE A 188 10.29 2.58 13.35
C ILE A 188 9.15 3.37 14.02
N LYS A 189 7.94 2.86 13.96
CA LYS A 189 6.74 3.48 14.57
C LYS A 189 6.71 3.39 16.08
N GLY A 190 7.49 2.48 16.69
CA GLY A 190 7.45 2.22 18.14
C GLY A 190 6.14 1.56 18.59
N VAL A 191 5.52 0.76 17.73
CA VAL A 191 4.28 0.01 18.02
C VAL A 191 4.53 -1.48 17.95
N THR A 192 3.61 -2.28 18.49
CA THR A 192 3.67 -3.74 18.35
C THR A 192 3.30 -4.15 16.91
N LEU A 193 3.78 -5.33 16.51
CA LEU A 193 3.43 -5.90 15.20
C LEU A 193 1.91 -6.08 15.05
N ALA A 194 1.24 -6.55 16.10
CA ALA A 194 -0.21 -6.76 16.11
C ALA A 194 -1.01 -5.44 15.97
N GLU A 195 -0.55 -4.35 16.57
CA GLU A 195 -1.15 -3.02 16.38
C GLU A 195 -1.01 -2.54 14.95
N LEU A 196 0.18 -2.72 14.35
CA LEU A 196 0.42 -2.33 12.95
C LEU A 196 -0.42 -3.19 11.98
N GLU A 197 -0.45 -4.51 12.15
CA GLU A 197 -1.25 -5.44 11.34
C GLU A 197 -2.73 -5.04 11.37
N LYS A 198 -3.27 -4.82 12.56
CA LYS A 198 -4.66 -4.38 12.75
C LYS A 198 -4.94 -3.07 12.02
N GLU A 199 -4.09 -2.06 12.20
CA GLU A 199 -4.34 -0.74 11.63
C GLU A 199 -4.22 -0.74 10.09
N ILE A 200 -3.25 -1.47 9.53
CA ILE A 200 -3.13 -1.61 8.07
C ILE A 200 -4.36 -2.33 7.48
N TYR A 201 -4.88 -3.34 8.16
CA TYR A 201 -6.11 -4.00 7.74
C TYR A 201 -7.33 -3.06 7.81
N GLU A 202 -7.44 -2.22 8.84
CA GLU A 202 -8.47 -1.17 8.92
C GLU A 202 -8.30 -0.12 7.81
N ASN A 203 -7.05 0.24 7.45
CA ASN A 203 -6.77 1.11 6.30
C ASN A 203 -7.25 0.49 4.99
N TYR A 204 -6.99 -0.80 4.80
CA TYR A 204 -7.47 -1.55 3.65
C TYR A 204 -9.00 -1.50 3.56
N LYS A 205 -9.70 -1.81 4.65
CA LYS A 205 -11.17 -1.72 4.67
C LYS A 205 -11.68 -0.31 4.36
N ARG A 206 -11.04 0.73 4.91
CA ARG A 206 -11.40 2.13 4.61
C ARG A 206 -11.18 2.49 3.14
N LEU A 207 -10.06 2.07 2.56
CA LEU A 207 -9.71 2.33 1.17
C LEU A 207 -10.72 1.71 0.21
N PHE A 208 -11.15 0.48 0.48
CA PHE A 208 -12.08 -0.28 -0.37
C PHE A 208 -13.55 -0.23 0.11
N ARG A 209 -13.83 0.44 1.23
CA ARG A 209 -15.17 0.58 1.82
C ARG A 209 -15.87 -0.76 2.13
N LEU A 210 -15.10 -1.67 2.74
CA LEU A 210 -15.55 -3.00 3.18
C LEU A 210 -16.15 -2.97 4.58
#